data_00224ece7ff9c70910748a39dc9b9850
#
_entry.id   00224ece7ff9c70910748a39dc9b9850
#
_cell.length_a   1.000
_cell.length_b   1.000
_cell.length_c   1.000
_cell.angle_alpha   90.00
_cell.angle_beta   90.00
_cell.angle_gamma   90.00
#
_symmetry.space_group_name_H-M   'P 1'
#
loop_
_entity.id
_entity.type
_entity.pdbx_description
1 polymer ?
#
loop_
_entity_poly.entity_id
_entity_poly.type
_entity_poly.pdbx_seq_one_letter_code
_entity_poly.pdbx_strand_id
1 'polypeptide(L)'
;MEPISSLQAEEARLRSKLANNPFFSSASNLFQFLRWMLISTLTGLVVGSVSTIFNFGLKFAVDFRHAHLWVVLFLPVAGLAIVFLYRFFHYENNAGTDTVINSIHKEAHIPLRMSFLIFVSTILTVLCGGSVGREGAAMQIGGSIGEQIGEKLRFNEKDKKIMLMSGISAAFSALFGTPMAAAFLAMEIASIGIMYYAALVPCIWASLTAYMLAKTFHAPFENLAISSDVTLNLGGSARVILLAVLCAFVSILFCKTMHGIKALYAIFFPNPFIRAFAGGVIIILLSLLLRTDDYLGPGMNIIERALHGETAAFAFLLKILFTALTIGAGFKGGEIVPSFFTGATFGCLFAILTSASAPLCAAIGMVSVFCGVTNCPITALLISFELFGFDHAYYYLIAIAVSYMLSGYYSLYHAQTIVYSKFENSYVNRRGE
;
A
#
# COMPACT_ATOMS: atom_id res chain seq x y z
N MET A 1 -36.60 -28.82 42.01
CA MET A 1 -35.78 -27.88 41.19
C MET A 1 -34.71 -28.58 40.31
N GLU A 2 -34.92 -29.84 39.91
CA GLU A 2 -33.95 -30.65 39.14
C GLU A 2 -34.21 -30.83 37.62
N PRO A 3 -35.36 -30.42 37.01
CA PRO A 3 -35.53 -30.70 35.57
C PRO A 3 -34.85 -29.74 34.62
N ILE A 4 -34.45 -28.52 35.08
CA ILE A 4 -33.85 -27.50 34.17
C ILE A 4 -32.36 -27.80 33.92
N SER A 5 -31.65 -28.36 34.88
CA SER A 5 -30.21 -28.68 34.74
C SER A 5 -30.00 -29.94 33.85
N SER A 6 -30.92 -30.86 33.84
CA SER A 6 -30.87 -32.06 32.99
C SER A 6 -31.13 -31.72 31.51
N LEU A 7 -32.10 -30.85 31.23
CA LEU A 7 -32.39 -30.37 29.88
C LEU A 7 -31.24 -29.54 29.28
N GLN A 8 -30.60 -28.71 30.09
CA GLN A 8 -29.42 -27.96 29.66
C GLN A 8 -28.21 -28.83 29.39
N ALA A 9 -27.99 -29.87 30.21
CA ALA A 9 -26.93 -30.85 30.02
C ALA A 9 -27.18 -31.71 28.77
N GLU A 10 -28.44 -32.10 28.50
CA GLU A 10 -28.83 -32.86 27.31
C GLU A 10 -28.72 -32.03 26.03
N GLU A 11 -29.09 -30.75 26.07
CA GLU A 11 -28.91 -29.80 24.99
C GLU A 11 -27.42 -29.54 24.68
N ALA A 12 -26.58 -29.43 25.71
CA ALA A 12 -25.13 -29.32 25.56
C ALA A 12 -24.49 -30.58 24.95
N ARG A 13 -24.99 -31.77 25.35
CA ARG A 13 -24.58 -33.06 24.78
C ARG A 13 -25.03 -33.23 23.33
N LEU A 14 -26.24 -32.83 22.99
CA LEU A 14 -26.73 -32.83 21.61
C LEU A 14 -25.95 -31.85 20.73
N ARG A 15 -25.69 -30.66 21.23
CA ARG A 15 -24.85 -29.67 20.53
C ARG A 15 -23.42 -30.19 20.31
N SER A 16 -22.80 -30.84 21.28
CA SER A 16 -21.48 -31.46 21.13
C SER A 16 -21.46 -32.64 20.15
N LYS A 17 -22.50 -33.47 20.15
CA LYS A 17 -22.65 -34.58 19.18
C LYS A 17 -22.90 -34.07 17.76
N LEU A 18 -23.69 -33.02 17.59
CA LEU A 18 -23.93 -32.38 16.31
C LEU A 18 -22.66 -31.68 15.80
N ALA A 19 -21.92 -30.99 16.67
CA ALA A 19 -20.65 -30.34 16.33
C ALA A 19 -19.55 -31.34 15.89
N ASN A 20 -19.57 -32.55 16.45
CA ASN A 20 -18.62 -33.61 16.09
C ASN A 20 -19.09 -34.49 14.90
N ASN A 21 -20.27 -34.24 14.33
CA ASN A 21 -20.71 -34.93 13.13
C ASN A 21 -20.11 -34.27 11.90
N PRO A 22 -19.26 -34.95 11.11
CA PRO A 22 -18.55 -34.37 9.97
C PRO A 22 -19.48 -33.72 8.92
N PHE A 23 -20.71 -34.25 8.78
CA PHE A 23 -21.70 -33.72 7.85
C PHE A 23 -22.21 -32.34 8.30
N PHE A 24 -22.57 -32.17 9.58
CA PHE A 24 -23.03 -30.89 10.12
C PHE A 24 -21.91 -29.87 10.21
N SER A 25 -20.69 -30.30 10.52
CA SER A 25 -19.50 -29.47 10.49
C SER A 25 -19.24 -28.93 9.06
N SER A 26 -19.32 -29.80 8.04
CA SER A 26 -19.14 -29.39 6.64
C SER A 26 -20.25 -28.46 6.14
N ALA A 27 -21.50 -28.69 6.54
CA ALA A 27 -22.61 -27.79 6.19
C ALA A 27 -22.46 -26.41 6.85
N SER A 28 -22.01 -26.36 8.11
CA SER A 28 -21.71 -25.12 8.82
C SER A 28 -20.56 -24.33 8.13
N ASN A 29 -19.49 -25.03 7.73
CA ASN A 29 -18.37 -24.43 7.03
C ASN A 29 -18.78 -23.88 5.66
N LEU A 30 -19.61 -24.60 4.91
CA LEU A 30 -20.16 -24.13 3.64
C LEU A 30 -21.04 -22.89 3.82
N PHE A 31 -21.88 -22.85 4.85
CA PHE A 31 -22.67 -21.67 5.17
C PHE A 31 -21.81 -20.46 5.52
N GLN A 32 -20.77 -20.64 6.33
CA GLN A 32 -19.81 -19.59 6.67
C GLN A 32 -19.08 -19.08 5.41
N PHE A 33 -18.65 -19.99 4.53
CA PHE A 33 -18.01 -19.64 3.26
C PHE A 33 -18.96 -18.80 2.37
N LEU A 34 -20.19 -19.26 2.17
CA LEU A 34 -21.19 -18.53 1.37
C LEU A 34 -21.53 -17.17 1.96
N ARG A 35 -21.64 -17.10 3.29
CA ARG A 35 -21.85 -15.83 4.01
C ARG A 35 -20.71 -14.83 3.71
N TRP A 36 -19.47 -15.25 3.89
CA TRP A 36 -18.31 -14.37 3.62
C TRP A 36 -18.21 -14.01 2.15
N MET A 37 -18.50 -14.92 1.25
CA MET A 37 -18.52 -14.67 -0.19
C MET A 37 -19.53 -13.57 -0.56
N LEU A 38 -20.76 -13.63 -0.07
CA LEU A 38 -21.80 -12.62 -0.33
C LEU A 38 -21.42 -11.25 0.25
N ILE A 39 -20.94 -11.21 1.49
CA ILE A 39 -20.57 -9.98 2.17
C ILE A 39 -19.36 -9.34 1.47
N SER A 40 -18.37 -10.14 1.08
CA SER A 40 -17.18 -9.67 0.36
C SER A 40 -17.51 -9.18 -1.05
N THR A 41 -18.49 -9.77 -1.72
CA THR A 41 -19.03 -9.26 -2.99
C THR A 41 -19.60 -7.86 -2.78
N LEU A 42 -20.44 -7.66 -1.77
CA LEU A 42 -20.98 -6.34 -1.44
C LEU A 42 -19.87 -5.32 -1.15
N THR A 43 -18.90 -5.73 -0.32
CA THR A 43 -17.73 -4.87 0.00
C THR A 43 -16.93 -4.55 -1.24
N GLY A 44 -16.65 -5.54 -2.08
CA GLY A 44 -15.94 -5.36 -3.35
C GLY A 44 -16.66 -4.41 -4.32
N LEU A 45 -17.98 -4.51 -4.43
CA LEU A 45 -18.79 -3.61 -5.25
C LEU A 45 -18.76 -2.17 -4.72
N VAL A 46 -19.01 -1.96 -3.42
CA VAL A 46 -19.07 -0.62 -2.83
C VAL A 46 -17.69 0.04 -2.83
N VAL A 47 -16.70 -0.62 -2.27
CA VAL A 47 -15.33 -0.09 -2.19
C VAL A 47 -14.71 0.03 -3.57
N GLY A 48 -14.91 -0.99 -4.43
CA GLY A 48 -14.45 -0.98 -5.81
C GLY A 48 -15.00 0.19 -6.61
N SER A 49 -16.29 0.52 -6.45
CA SER A 49 -16.91 1.69 -7.11
C SER A 49 -16.25 3.01 -6.67
N VAL A 50 -16.10 3.22 -5.35
CA VAL A 50 -15.47 4.43 -4.81
C VAL A 50 -14.02 4.55 -5.27
N SER A 51 -13.27 3.44 -5.24
CA SER A 51 -11.87 3.41 -5.64
C SER A 51 -11.69 3.58 -7.15
N THR A 52 -12.61 3.08 -7.96
CA THR A 52 -12.63 3.30 -9.41
C THR A 52 -12.84 4.79 -9.73
N ILE A 53 -13.81 5.45 -9.07
CA ILE A 53 -14.03 6.89 -9.21
C ILE A 53 -12.78 7.67 -8.77
N PHE A 54 -12.15 7.25 -7.67
CA PHE A 54 -10.90 7.84 -7.19
C PHE A 54 -9.76 7.71 -8.22
N ASN A 55 -9.64 6.55 -8.89
CA ASN A 55 -8.64 6.32 -9.92
C ASN A 55 -8.83 7.25 -11.13
N PHE A 56 -10.07 7.43 -11.60
CA PHE A 56 -10.39 8.41 -12.65
C PHE A 56 -10.08 9.84 -12.20
N GLY A 57 -10.41 10.20 -10.95
CA GLY A 57 -10.09 11.52 -10.39
C GLY A 57 -8.59 11.79 -10.34
N LEU A 58 -7.79 10.79 -9.99
CA LEU A 58 -6.32 10.88 -9.99
C LEU A 58 -5.76 11.00 -11.39
N LYS A 59 -6.26 10.21 -12.34
CA LYS A 59 -5.86 10.32 -13.75
C LYS A 59 -6.15 11.72 -14.27
N PHE A 60 -7.37 12.21 -14.07
CA PHE A 60 -7.73 13.57 -14.44
C PHE A 60 -6.77 14.61 -13.83
N ALA A 61 -6.45 14.48 -12.54
CA ALA A 61 -5.53 15.39 -11.84
C ALA A 61 -4.11 15.38 -12.45
N VAL A 62 -3.60 14.19 -12.81
CA VAL A 62 -2.30 14.03 -13.47
C VAL A 62 -2.31 14.64 -14.87
N ASP A 63 -3.30 14.28 -15.70
CA ASP A 63 -3.42 14.73 -17.09
C ASP A 63 -3.62 16.26 -17.13
N PHE A 64 -4.46 16.81 -16.25
CA PHE A 64 -4.69 18.25 -16.15
C PHE A 64 -3.41 19.01 -15.75
N ARG A 65 -2.65 18.49 -14.78
CA ARG A 65 -1.39 19.09 -14.37
C ARG A 65 -0.37 19.08 -15.52
N HIS A 66 -0.24 17.98 -16.27
CA HIS A 66 0.68 17.92 -17.41
C HIS A 66 0.30 18.90 -18.52
N ALA A 67 -1.00 19.12 -18.74
CA ALA A 67 -1.48 20.13 -19.69
C ALA A 67 -1.29 21.57 -19.16
N HIS A 68 -1.26 21.78 -17.84
CA HIS A 68 -1.28 23.08 -17.19
C HIS A 68 -0.26 23.15 -16.05
N LEU A 69 1.04 23.19 -16.36
CA LEU A 69 2.12 23.20 -15.35
C LEU A 69 2.04 24.34 -14.33
N TRP A 70 1.39 25.46 -14.68
CA TRP A 70 1.17 26.57 -13.74
C TRP A 70 0.37 26.18 -12.49
N VAL A 71 -0.40 25.08 -12.53
CA VAL A 71 -1.18 24.58 -11.38
C VAL A 71 -0.26 24.16 -10.22
N VAL A 72 0.99 23.81 -10.50
CA VAL A 72 1.98 23.47 -9.46
C VAL A 72 2.23 24.65 -8.52
N LEU A 73 2.12 25.89 -9.00
CA LEU A 73 2.27 27.09 -8.16
C LEU A 73 1.20 27.21 -7.06
N PHE A 74 0.09 26.48 -7.18
CA PHE A 74 -0.96 26.42 -6.17
C PHE A 74 -0.72 25.36 -5.07
N LEU A 75 0.39 24.62 -5.13
CA LEU A 75 0.69 23.60 -4.12
C LEU A 75 0.66 24.15 -2.68
N PRO A 76 1.22 25.35 -2.35
CA PRO A 76 1.11 25.91 -1.01
C PRO A 76 -0.34 26.19 -0.59
N VAL A 77 -1.15 26.69 -1.50
CA VAL A 77 -2.58 26.97 -1.25
C VAL A 77 -3.37 25.66 -1.04
N ALA A 78 -3.07 24.64 -1.87
CA ALA A 78 -3.64 23.29 -1.69
C ALA A 78 -3.28 22.71 -0.32
N GLY A 79 -2.05 22.91 0.15
CA GLY A 79 -1.62 22.51 1.49
C GLY A 79 -2.45 23.18 2.60
N LEU A 80 -2.67 24.50 2.49
CA LEU A 80 -3.54 25.21 3.43
C LEU A 80 -4.98 24.69 3.40
N ALA A 81 -5.53 24.44 2.20
CA ALA A 81 -6.87 23.89 2.04
C ALA A 81 -7.01 22.50 2.65
N ILE A 82 -6.01 21.63 2.50
CA ILE A 82 -5.97 20.29 3.12
C ILE A 82 -5.98 20.41 4.64
N VAL A 83 -5.10 21.23 5.23
CA VAL A 83 -5.05 21.42 6.69
C VAL A 83 -6.37 21.99 7.20
N PHE A 84 -6.93 22.98 6.50
CA PHE A 84 -8.23 23.54 6.85
C PHE A 84 -9.35 22.49 6.80
N LEU A 85 -9.39 21.65 5.78
CA LEU A 85 -10.38 20.59 5.62
C LEU A 85 -10.32 19.59 6.77
N TYR A 86 -9.13 19.12 7.15
CA TYR A 86 -8.95 18.21 8.29
C TYR A 86 -9.36 18.86 9.62
N ARG A 87 -9.09 20.15 9.79
CA ARG A 87 -9.49 20.91 10.98
C ARG A 87 -11.01 21.11 11.04
N PHE A 88 -11.63 21.47 9.94
CA PHE A 88 -13.07 21.66 9.85
C PHE A 88 -13.86 20.39 10.23
N PHE A 89 -13.36 19.22 9.81
CA PHE A 89 -13.96 17.93 10.17
C PHE A 89 -13.49 17.36 11.52
N HIS A 90 -12.74 18.11 12.31
CA HIS A 90 -12.17 17.68 13.60
C HIS A 90 -11.41 16.36 13.50
N TYR A 91 -10.53 16.23 12.50
CA TYR A 91 -9.76 15.01 12.22
C TYR A 91 -8.26 15.31 12.03
N GLU A 92 -7.73 16.28 12.79
CA GLU A 92 -6.35 16.78 12.69
C GLU A 92 -5.31 15.71 13.08
N ASN A 93 -5.63 14.87 14.07
CA ASN A 93 -4.73 13.87 14.65
C ASN A 93 -4.69 12.56 13.86
N ASN A 94 -5.05 12.58 12.57
CA ASN A 94 -5.00 11.40 11.72
C ASN A 94 -3.55 11.05 11.35
N ALA A 95 -3.06 9.88 11.80
CA ALA A 95 -1.75 9.36 11.45
C ALA A 95 -1.68 8.73 10.03
N GLY A 96 -2.71 8.94 9.20
CA GLY A 96 -2.73 8.39 7.83
C GLY A 96 -2.89 6.87 7.83
N THR A 97 -2.05 6.18 7.06
CA THR A 97 -2.05 4.72 6.94
C THR A 97 -1.79 4.01 8.27
N ASP A 98 -0.99 4.61 9.17
CA ASP A 98 -0.77 4.07 10.52
C ASP A 98 -2.06 3.96 11.34
N THR A 99 -3.06 4.84 11.11
CA THR A 99 -4.38 4.73 11.75
C THR A 99 -5.09 3.45 11.35
N VAL A 100 -5.03 3.09 10.07
CA VAL A 100 -5.65 1.88 9.52
C VAL A 100 -4.96 0.62 10.07
N ILE A 101 -3.63 0.61 10.09
CA ILE A 101 -2.84 -0.52 10.62
C ILE A 101 -3.11 -0.70 12.12
N ASN A 102 -3.16 0.39 12.88
CA ASN A 102 -3.49 0.33 14.30
C ASN A 102 -4.90 -0.24 14.56
N SER A 103 -5.86 0.01 13.67
CA SER A 103 -7.23 -0.51 13.81
C SER A 103 -7.32 -2.02 13.55
N ILE A 104 -6.38 -2.59 12.79
CA ILE A 104 -6.25 -4.05 12.67
C ILE A 104 -5.77 -4.67 13.99
N HIS A 105 -4.83 -4.01 14.70
CA HIS A 105 -4.29 -4.49 15.98
C HIS A 105 -5.20 -4.21 17.16
N LYS A 106 -5.72 -2.98 17.23
CA LYS A 106 -6.52 -2.47 18.34
C LYS A 106 -7.97 -2.28 17.89
N GLU A 107 -8.88 -2.23 18.83
CA GLU A 107 -10.30 -1.89 18.58
C GLU A 107 -10.48 -0.38 18.42
N ALA A 108 -9.78 0.20 17.44
CA ALA A 108 -9.85 1.62 17.12
C ALA A 108 -10.80 1.83 15.93
N HIS A 109 -11.83 2.63 16.14
CA HIS A 109 -12.84 2.91 15.11
C HIS A 109 -12.34 3.89 14.06
N ILE A 110 -12.54 3.56 12.78
CA ILE A 110 -12.22 4.42 11.64
C ILE A 110 -13.51 5.05 11.08
N PRO A 111 -13.72 6.35 11.28
CA PRO A 111 -14.95 6.99 10.81
C PRO A 111 -14.97 7.14 9.28
N LEU A 112 -16.16 7.07 8.68
CA LEU A 112 -16.35 7.20 7.23
C LEU A 112 -15.83 8.54 6.67
N ARG A 113 -15.85 9.61 7.49
CA ARG A 113 -15.28 10.92 7.13
C ARG A 113 -13.81 10.84 6.71
N MET A 114 -13.05 9.85 7.21
CA MET A 114 -11.67 9.62 6.80
C MET A 114 -11.57 9.29 5.30
N SER A 115 -12.46 8.47 4.76
CA SER A 115 -12.48 8.13 3.33
C SER A 115 -12.69 9.38 2.47
N PHE A 116 -13.64 10.25 2.85
CA PHE A 116 -13.91 11.49 2.13
C PHE A 116 -12.71 12.45 2.18
N LEU A 117 -12.13 12.64 3.37
CA LEU A 117 -11.01 13.54 3.59
C LEU A 117 -9.79 13.13 2.77
N ILE A 118 -9.41 11.85 2.83
CA ILE A 118 -8.24 11.35 2.11
C ILE A 118 -8.47 11.36 0.59
N PHE A 119 -9.69 11.04 0.13
CA PHE A 119 -10.07 11.08 -1.28
C PHE A 119 -9.83 12.47 -1.89
N VAL A 120 -10.44 13.50 -1.29
CA VAL A 120 -10.32 14.88 -1.79
C VAL A 120 -8.88 15.40 -1.65
N SER A 121 -8.26 15.17 -0.50
CA SER A 121 -6.92 15.70 -0.21
C SER A 121 -5.84 15.08 -1.08
N THR A 122 -5.94 13.78 -1.42
CA THR A 122 -4.97 13.13 -2.30
C THR A 122 -5.10 13.63 -3.73
N ILE A 123 -6.33 13.78 -4.25
CA ILE A 123 -6.55 14.34 -5.58
C ILE A 123 -5.98 15.78 -5.65
N LEU A 124 -6.25 16.60 -4.62
CA LEU A 124 -5.74 17.97 -4.57
C LEU A 124 -4.19 18.01 -4.49
N THR A 125 -3.57 17.11 -3.71
CA THR A 125 -2.12 16.99 -3.65
C THR A 125 -1.52 16.64 -5.01
N VAL A 126 -2.07 15.62 -5.70
CA VAL A 126 -1.58 15.16 -7.00
C VAL A 126 -1.81 16.21 -8.09
N LEU A 127 -2.96 16.87 -8.07
CA LEU A 127 -3.31 17.94 -9.00
C LEU A 127 -2.29 19.09 -8.95
N CYS A 128 -1.93 19.50 -7.74
CA CYS A 128 -0.97 20.59 -7.55
C CYS A 128 0.50 20.13 -7.56
N GLY A 129 0.78 18.87 -7.90
CA GLY A 129 2.15 18.39 -8.11
C GLY A 129 2.87 17.87 -6.87
N GLY A 130 2.16 17.63 -5.75
CA GLY A 130 2.77 16.97 -4.58
C GLY A 130 3.27 15.57 -4.94
N SER A 131 4.50 15.25 -4.54
CA SER A 131 5.15 13.96 -4.82
C SER A 131 4.61 12.86 -3.92
N VAL A 132 3.52 12.22 -4.32
CA VAL A 132 2.85 11.15 -3.57
C VAL A 132 2.25 10.12 -4.50
N GLY A 133 2.07 8.92 -3.97
CA GLY A 133 1.27 7.85 -4.58
C GLY A 133 -0.20 7.88 -4.15
N ARG A 134 -0.89 6.79 -4.42
CA ARG A 134 -2.34 6.61 -4.21
C ARG A 134 -2.70 5.51 -3.20
N GLU A 135 -1.70 4.73 -2.77
CA GLU A 135 -1.90 3.50 -1.99
C GLU A 135 -2.36 3.78 -0.55
N GLY A 136 -1.72 4.74 0.10
CA GLY A 136 -2.12 5.15 1.45
C GLY A 136 -3.56 5.66 1.50
N ALA A 137 -3.99 6.34 0.43
CA ALA A 137 -5.39 6.73 0.26
C ALA A 137 -6.30 5.51 0.05
N ALA A 138 -5.88 4.54 -0.80
CA ALA A 138 -6.62 3.31 -1.02
C ALA A 138 -6.87 2.55 0.28
N MET A 139 -5.84 2.37 1.09
CA MET A 139 -5.94 1.69 2.38
C MET A 139 -6.91 2.41 3.33
N GLN A 140 -6.85 3.73 3.38
CA GLN A 140 -7.73 4.53 4.23
C GLN A 140 -9.18 4.52 3.72
N ILE A 141 -9.42 4.65 2.42
CA ILE A 141 -10.75 4.57 1.81
C ILE A 141 -11.34 3.18 2.03
N GLY A 142 -10.61 2.14 1.64
CA GLY A 142 -11.06 0.77 1.72
C GLY A 142 -11.29 0.31 3.15
N GLY A 143 -10.35 0.57 4.04
CA GLY A 143 -10.44 0.21 5.45
C GLY A 143 -11.62 0.88 6.16
N SER A 144 -11.80 2.19 5.96
CA SER A 144 -12.90 2.94 6.56
C SER A 144 -14.28 2.46 6.05
N ILE A 145 -14.45 2.25 4.75
CA ILE A 145 -15.72 1.77 4.19
C ILE A 145 -15.98 0.32 4.61
N GLY A 146 -14.95 -0.54 4.58
CA GLY A 146 -15.05 -1.94 4.99
C GLY A 146 -15.49 -2.07 6.45
N GLU A 147 -14.88 -1.33 7.35
CA GLU A 147 -15.26 -1.30 8.77
C GLU A 147 -16.70 -0.81 8.96
N GLN A 148 -17.11 0.25 8.27
CA GLN A 148 -18.48 0.77 8.36
C GLN A 148 -19.54 -0.22 7.84
N ILE A 149 -19.22 -1.01 6.81
CA ILE A 149 -20.10 -2.10 6.36
C ILE A 149 -20.23 -3.13 7.49
N GLY A 150 -19.13 -3.52 8.12
CA GLY A 150 -19.12 -4.45 9.25
C GLY A 150 -19.91 -3.94 10.45
N GLU A 151 -19.83 -2.64 10.76
CA GLU A 151 -20.60 -2.00 11.81
C GLU A 151 -22.11 -2.01 11.51
N LYS A 152 -22.51 -1.62 10.30
CA LYS A 152 -23.93 -1.66 9.88
C LYS A 152 -24.50 -3.07 9.87
N LEU A 153 -23.69 -4.07 9.58
CA LEU A 153 -24.07 -5.49 9.66
C LEU A 153 -24.01 -6.03 11.11
N ARG A 154 -23.67 -5.20 12.09
CA ARG A 154 -23.56 -5.54 13.52
C ARG A 154 -22.61 -6.71 13.77
N PHE A 155 -21.48 -6.73 13.10
CA PHE A 155 -20.44 -7.73 13.31
C PHE A 155 -19.71 -7.52 14.63
N ASN A 156 -19.20 -8.62 15.19
CA ASN A 156 -18.30 -8.56 16.33
C ASN A 156 -16.94 -7.93 15.90
N GLU A 157 -16.12 -7.53 16.87
CA GLU A 157 -14.85 -6.82 16.61
C GLU A 157 -13.87 -7.63 15.77
N LYS A 158 -13.88 -8.97 15.87
CA LYS A 158 -13.04 -9.85 15.04
C LYS A 158 -13.47 -9.84 13.58
N ASP A 159 -14.77 -9.94 13.32
CA ASP A 159 -15.34 -9.90 11.98
C ASP A 159 -15.22 -8.51 11.35
N LYS A 160 -15.30 -7.41 12.15
CA LYS A 160 -15.03 -6.05 11.68
C LYS A 160 -13.60 -5.88 11.16
N LYS A 161 -12.61 -6.49 11.82
CA LYS A 161 -11.21 -6.49 11.34
C LYS A 161 -11.07 -7.20 10.00
N ILE A 162 -11.79 -8.30 9.79
CA ILE A 162 -11.85 -9.00 8.50
C ILE A 162 -12.47 -8.09 7.43
N MET A 163 -13.56 -7.37 7.78
CA MET A 163 -14.21 -6.43 6.87
C MET A 163 -13.31 -5.24 6.49
N LEU A 164 -12.56 -4.71 7.46
CA LEU A 164 -11.56 -3.67 7.23
C LEU A 164 -10.49 -4.15 6.24
N MET A 165 -9.92 -5.35 6.45
CA MET A 165 -8.94 -5.94 5.54
C MET A 165 -9.53 -6.22 4.15
N SER A 166 -10.77 -6.71 4.07
CA SER A 166 -11.48 -6.92 2.79
C SER A 166 -11.68 -5.61 2.03
N GLY A 167 -11.99 -4.52 2.74
CA GLY A 167 -12.09 -3.19 2.16
C GLY A 167 -10.74 -2.69 1.62
N ILE A 168 -9.65 -2.85 2.36
CA ILE A 168 -8.29 -2.51 1.90
C ILE A 168 -7.97 -3.27 0.62
N SER A 169 -8.21 -4.58 0.63
CA SER A 169 -7.98 -5.47 -0.51
C SER A 169 -8.77 -5.03 -1.75
N ALA A 170 -10.06 -4.73 -1.61
CA ALA A 170 -10.91 -4.24 -2.69
C ALA A 170 -10.41 -2.90 -3.27
N ALA A 171 -10.06 -1.94 -2.39
CA ALA A 171 -9.60 -0.63 -2.82
C ALA A 171 -8.27 -0.70 -3.58
N PHE A 172 -7.32 -1.46 -3.07
CA PHE A 172 -6.01 -1.62 -3.70
C PHE A 172 -6.15 -2.30 -5.07
N SER A 173 -6.96 -3.35 -5.14
CA SER A 173 -7.23 -4.09 -6.38
C SER A 173 -7.86 -3.21 -7.47
N ALA A 174 -8.86 -2.40 -7.13
CA ALA A 174 -9.51 -1.48 -8.07
C ALA A 174 -8.61 -0.35 -8.55
N LEU A 175 -7.57 0.02 -7.78
CA LEU A 175 -6.62 1.06 -8.15
C LEU A 175 -5.46 0.56 -9.02
N PHE A 176 -4.95 -0.64 -8.71
CA PHE A 176 -3.73 -1.15 -9.34
C PHE A 176 -3.97 -2.23 -10.38
N GLY A 177 -5.15 -2.86 -10.37
CA GLY A 177 -5.42 -3.99 -11.25
C GLY A 177 -4.68 -5.27 -10.85
N THR A 178 -4.26 -5.39 -9.58
CA THR A 178 -3.48 -6.50 -9.02
C THR A 178 -4.26 -7.22 -7.91
N PRO A 179 -5.28 -8.03 -8.25
CA PRO A 179 -6.17 -8.62 -7.25
C PRO A 179 -5.50 -9.64 -6.32
N MET A 180 -4.52 -10.41 -6.79
CA MET A 180 -3.79 -11.33 -5.92
C MET A 180 -2.96 -10.59 -4.89
N ALA A 181 -2.12 -9.67 -5.34
CA ALA A 181 -1.29 -8.86 -4.46
C ALA A 181 -2.12 -8.06 -3.46
N ALA A 182 -3.25 -7.49 -3.88
CA ALA A 182 -4.16 -6.72 -3.03
C ALA A 182 -4.72 -7.55 -1.88
N ALA A 183 -5.12 -8.80 -2.13
CA ALA A 183 -5.62 -9.69 -1.11
C ALA A 183 -4.57 -10.00 -0.04
N PHE A 184 -3.35 -10.29 -0.45
CA PHE A 184 -2.26 -10.60 0.47
C PHE A 184 -1.71 -9.36 1.19
N LEU A 185 -1.65 -8.20 0.52
CA LEU A 185 -1.24 -6.94 1.16
C LEU A 185 -2.11 -6.64 2.40
N ALA A 186 -3.41 -6.76 2.28
CA ALA A 186 -4.32 -6.47 3.38
C ALA A 186 -4.10 -7.37 4.61
N MET A 187 -3.65 -8.61 4.40
CA MET A 187 -3.38 -9.57 5.47
C MET A 187 -1.95 -9.49 6.03
N GLU A 188 -0.99 -9.00 5.21
CA GLU A 188 0.44 -9.01 5.54
C GLU A 188 0.91 -7.69 6.16
N ILE A 189 0.32 -6.56 5.76
CA ILE A 189 0.85 -5.22 6.06
C ILE A 189 0.82 -4.85 7.54
N ALA A 190 -0.08 -5.43 8.32
CA ALA A 190 -0.25 -5.08 9.72
C ALA A 190 0.83 -5.72 10.60
N SER A 191 1.18 -6.99 10.36
CA SER A 191 2.07 -7.77 11.22
C SER A 191 3.08 -8.55 10.41
N ILE A 192 4.36 -8.33 10.70
CA ILE A 192 5.46 -9.09 10.09
C ILE A 192 5.64 -10.40 10.83
N GLY A 193 5.65 -11.51 10.07
CA GLY A 193 5.80 -12.85 10.61
C GLY A 193 4.49 -13.54 11.01
N ILE A 194 3.35 -12.83 10.95
CA ILE A 194 2.01 -13.41 11.13
C ILE A 194 1.09 -12.90 10.03
N MET A 195 0.34 -13.80 9.42
CA MET A 195 -0.67 -13.46 8.42
C MET A 195 -2.07 -13.80 8.96
N TYR A 196 -3.04 -12.92 8.71
CA TYR A 196 -4.43 -13.10 9.16
C TYR A 196 -5.23 -14.00 8.21
N TYR A 197 -4.96 -15.31 8.23
CA TYR A 197 -5.59 -16.29 7.32
C TYR A 197 -7.11 -16.36 7.39
N ALA A 198 -7.72 -15.96 8.50
CA ALA A 198 -9.18 -15.87 8.60
C ALA A 198 -9.79 -14.88 7.60
N ALA A 199 -9.00 -13.88 7.14
CA ALA A 199 -9.41 -12.92 6.14
C ALA A 199 -9.13 -13.36 4.69
N LEU A 200 -8.53 -14.54 4.46
CA LEU A 200 -8.09 -14.98 3.13
C LEU A 200 -9.24 -15.00 2.12
N VAL A 201 -10.31 -15.73 2.41
CA VAL A 201 -11.47 -15.83 1.51
C VAL A 201 -12.14 -14.46 1.32
N PRO A 202 -12.46 -13.70 2.40
CA PRO A 202 -13.00 -12.35 2.25
C PRO A 202 -12.14 -11.40 1.42
N CYS A 203 -10.83 -11.35 1.65
CA CYS A 203 -9.93 -10.47 0.91
C CYS A 203 -9.81 -10.85 -0.57
N ILE A 204 -9.64 -12.15 -0.88
CA ILE A 204 -9.58 -12.62 -2.28
C ILE A 204 -10.87 -12.29 -3.02
N TRP A 205 -12.04 -12.58 -2.41
CA TRP A 205 -13.31 -12.38 -3.09
C TRP A 205 -13.63 -10.91 -3.29
N ALA A 206 -13.36 -10.06 -2.28
CA ALA A 206 -13.53 -8.62 -2.37
C ALA A 206 -12.60 -7.99 -3.42
N SER A 207 -11.33 -8.42 -3.48
CA SER A 207 -10.36 -7.91 -4.46
C SER A 207 -10.74 -8.28 -5.90
N LEU A 208 -11.12 -9.54 -6.14
CA LEU A 208 -11.55 -10.00 -7.46
C LEU A 208 -12.81 -9.26 -7.92
N THR A 209 -13.79 -9.10 -7.04
CA THR A 209 -15.04 -8.36 -7.36
C THR A 209 -14.73 -6.91 -7.70
N ALA A 210 -13.89 -6.24 -6.92
CA ALA A 210 -13.49 -4.85 -7.16
C ALA A 210 -12.68 -4.70 -8.46
N TYR A 211 -11.78 -5.64 -8.75
CA TYR A 211 -11.02 -5.70 -10.00
C TYR A 211 -11.94 -5.85 -11.21
N MET A 212 -12.87 -6.82 -11.18
CA MET A 212 -13.82 -7.05 -12.27
C MET A 212 -14.66 -5.81 -12.53
N LEU A 213 -15.15 -5.16 -11.47
CA LEU A 213 -15.89 -3.92 -11.58
C LEU A 213 -15.04 -2.80 -12.23
N ALA A 214 -13.84 -2.55 -11.72
CA ALA A 214 -12.95 -1.52 -12.24
C ALA A 214 -12.58 -1.77 -13.71
N LYS A 215 -12.33 -3.04 -14.08
CA LYS A 215 -12.07 -3.47 -15.45
C LYS A 215 -13.27 -3.24 -16.38
N THR A 216 -14.49 -3.51 -15.90
CA THR A 216 -15.74 -3.26 -16.66
C THR A 216 -15.92 -1.78 -16.96
N PHE A 217 -15.55 -0.90 -16.04
CA PHE A 217 -15.57 0.55 -16.24
C PHE A 217 -14.31 1.09 -16.95
N HIS A 218 -13.41 0.22 -17.45
CA HIS A 218 -12.18 0.62 -18.12
C HIS A 218 -11.31 1.56 -17.27
N ALA A 219 -11.19 1.24 -15.98
CA ALA A 219 -10.30 2.01 -15.09
C ALA A 219 -8.86 2.02 -15.63
N PRO A 220 -8.13 3.12 -15.50
CA PRO A 220 -6.77 3.22 -15.99
C PRO A 220 -5.82 2.40 -15.12
N PHE A 221 -5.52 1.18 -15.55
CA PHE A 221 -4.48 0.34 -14.97
C PHE A 221 -3.15 0.56 -15.67
N GLU A 222 -2.07 0.47 -14.91
CA GLU A 222 -0.71 0.53 -15.45
C GLU A 222 -0.35 -0.83 -16.08
N ASN A 223 0.15 -0.79 -17.29
CA ASN A 223 0.67 -1.97 -17.96
C ASN A 223 2.20 -1.89 -18.01
N LEU A 224 2.84 -2.57 -17.08
CA LEU A 224 4.30 -2.55 -16.90
C LEU A 224 4.94 -3.87 -17.38
N ALA A 225 4.30 -4.61 -18.27
CA ALA A 225 4.83 -5.86 -18.80
C ALA A 225 6.24 -5.65 -19.38
N ILE A 226 7.17 -6.52 -18.99
CA ILE A 226 8.54 -6.53 -19.49
C ILE A 226 8.78 -7.73 -20.39
N SER A 227 9.58 -7.55 -21.43
CA SER A 227 10.14 -8.65 -22.22
C SER A 227 11.66 -8.66 -22.02
N SER A 228 12.20 -9.80 -21.68
CA SER A 228 13.64 -9.99 -21.51
C SER A 228 13.98 -11.47 -21.78
N ASP A 229 15.00 -11.72 -22.57
CA ASP A 229 15.46 -13.07 -22.93
C ASP A 229 16.47 -13.62 -21.92
N VAL A 230 16.50 -13.08 -20.68
CA VAL A 230 17.45 -13.47 -19.63
C VAL A 230 17.03 -14.79 -19.00
N THR A 231 17.72 -15.85 -19.29
CA THR A 231 17.54 -17.16 -18.66
C THR A 231 18.24 -17.22 -17.30
N LEU A 232 17.70 -18.07 -16.41
CA LEU A 232 18.30 -18.30 -15.09
C LEU A 232 19.71 -18.90 -15.23
N ASN A 233 20.71 -18.16 -14.74
CA ASN A 233 22.12 -18.62 -14.72
C ASN A 233 22.83 -18.07 -13.49
N LEU A 234 23.97 -18.66 -13.14
CA LEU A 234 24.71 -18.30 -11.91
C LEU A 234 25.20 -16.85 -11.91
N GLY A 235 25.69 -16.35 -13.04
CA GLY A 235 26.15 -14.96 -13.16
C GLY A 235 25.00 -13.94 -13.05
N GLY A 236 23.85 -14.24 -13.65
CA GLY A 236 22.62 -13.44 -13.49
C GLY A 236 22.13 -13.41 -12.03
N SER A 237 22.11 -14.58 -11.39
CA SER A 237 21.71 -14.68 -9.97
C SER A 237 22.64 -13.89 -9.05
N ALA A 238 23.95 -13.91 -9.26
CA ALA A 238 24.91 -13.12 -8.48
C ALA A 238 24.68 -11.60 -8.65
N ARG A 239 24.40 -11.13 -9.88
CA ARG A 239 24.05 -9.72 -10.13
C ARG A 239 22.73 -9.31 -9.47
N VAL A 240 21.73 -10.21 -9.49
CA VAL A 240 20.42 -9.98 -8.84
C VAL A 240 20.58 -9.91 -7.32
N ILE A 241 21.38 -10.77 -6.72
CA ILE A 241 21.69 -10.72 -5.28
C ILE A 241 22.37 -9.39 -4.93
N LEU A 242 23.38 -8.97 -5.72
CA LEU A 242 24.04 -7.68 -5.49
C LEU A 242 23.06 -6.51 -5.60
N LEU A 243 22.20 -6.48 -6.64
CA LEU A 243 21.16 -5.47 -6.79
C LEU A 243 20.20 -5.46 -5.58
N ALA A 244 19.76 -6.64 -5.14
CA ALA A 244 18.84 -6.76 -4.00
C ALA A 244 19.47 -6.28 -2.67
N VAL A 245 20.75 -6.55 -2.44
CA VAL A 245 21.51 -6.01 -1.31
C VAL A 245 21.51 -4.48 -1.35
N LEU A 246 21.82 -3.89 -2.49
CA LEU A 246 21.81 -2.44 -2.66
C LEU A 246 20.41 -1.86 -2.51
N CYS A 247 19.37 -2.52 -3.04
CA CYS A 247 17.97 -2.12 -2.85
C CYS A 247 17.54 -2.15 -1.38
N ALA A 248 18.05 -3.09 -0.58
CA ALA A 248 17.81 -3.10 0.87
C ALA A 248 18.36 -1.84 1.55
N PHE A 249 19.55 -1.38 1.17
CA PHE A 249 20.09 -0.11 1.68
C PHE A 249 19.29 1.09 1.19
N VAL A 250 18.84 1.11 -0.07
CA VAL A 250 17.98 2.16 -0.61
C VAL A 250 16.63 2.21 0.14
N SER A 251 16.05 1.06 0.50
CA SER A 251 14.81 1.02 1.28
C SER A 251 15.01 1.54 2.71
N ILE A 252 16.12 1.24 3.37
CA ILE A 252 16.48 1.82 4.67
C ILE A 252 16.63 3.34 4.56
N LEU A 253 17.33 3.82 3.52
CA LEU A 253 17.48 5.25 3.25
C LEU A 253 16.12 5.92 3.04
N PHE A 254 15.21 5.28 2.28
CA PHE A 254 13.85 5.76 2.05
C PHE A 254 13.10 5.95 3.37
N CYS A 255 13.04 4.90 4.22
CA CYS A 255 12.34 4.97 5.50
C CYS A 255 12.94 6.04 6.42
N LYS A 256 14.27 6.07 6.56
CA LYS A 256 14.96 7.07 7.40
C LYS A 256 14.70 8.50 6.92
N THR A 257 14.72 8.74 5.61
CA THR A 257 14.47 10.06 5.05
C THR A 257 13.02 10.49 5.27
N MET A 258 12.05 9.58 5.08
CA MET A 258 10.63 9.86 5.33
C MET A 258 10.40 10.27 6.79
N HIS A 259 10.90 9.50 7.75
CA HIS A 259 10.73 9.77 9.17
C HIS A 259 11.54 10.99 9.63
N GLY A 260 12.77 11.12 9.14
CA GLY A 260 13.66 12.23 9.48
C GLY A 260 13.12 13.58 9.02
N ILE A 261 12.66 13.70 7.79
CA ILE A 261 12.08 14.96 7.29
C ILE A 261 10.78 15.30 8.03
N LYS A 262 9.93 14.31 8.33
CA LYS A 262 8.73 14.52 9.14
C LYS A 262 9.07 15.08 10.52
N ALA A 263 10.11 14.55 11.17
CA ALA A 263 10.61 15.05 12.46
C ALA A 263 11.18 16.47 12.35
N LEU A 264 11.98 16.75 11.31
CA LEU A 264 12.50 18.10 11.04
C LEU A 264 11.37 19.12 10.87
N TYR A 265 10.35 18.80 10.08
CA TYR A 265 9.20 19.69 9.94
C TYR A 265 8.47 19.94 11.24
N ALA A 266 8.36 18.94 12.12
CA ALA A 266 7.73 19.10 13.43
C ALA A 266 8.51 20.07 14.33
N ILE A 267 9.85 20.12 14.22
CA ILE A 267 10.73 21.01 14.97
C ILE A 267 10.69 22.43 14.39
N PHE A 268 10.90 22.61 13.08
CA PHE A 268 11.01 23.91 12.47
C PHE A 268 9.68 24.61 12.17
N PHE A 269 8.62 23.81 11.92
CA PHE A 269 7.29 24.30 11.56
C PHE A 269 6.20 23.59 12.39
N PRO A 270 6.09 23.88 13.69
CA PRO A 270 5.11 23.22 14.56
C PRO A 270 3.65 23.52 14.16
N ASN A 271 3.39 24.71 13.58
CA ASN A 271 2.07 25.05 13.09
C ASN A 271 1.79 24.33 11.75
N PRO A 272 0.71 23.49 11.67
CA PRO A 272 0.39 22.72 10.48
C PRO A 272 0.17 23.58 9.22
N PHE A 273 -0.40 24.78 9.35
CA PHE A 273 -0.64 25.67 8.23
C PHE A 273 0.66 26.21 7.65
N ILE A 274 1.56 26.71 8.53
CA ILE A 274 2.88 27.21 8.11
C ILE A 274 3.69 26.08 7.49
N ARG A 275 3.65 24.90 8.08
CA ARG A 275 4.33 23.69 7.60
C ARG A 275 3.88 23.29 6.20
N ALA A 276 2.56 23.22 5.96
CA ALA A 276 2.02 22.85 4.65
C ALA A 276 2.35 23.93 3.59
N PHE A 277 2.24 25.22 3.93
CA PHE A 277 2.61 26.31 3.04
C PHE A 277 4.10 26.28 2.69
N ALA A 278 4.98 26.24 3.69
CA ALA A 278 6.43 26.18 3.51
C ALA A 278 6.86 24.95 2.69
N GLY A 279 6.29 23.77 2.98
CA GLY A 279 6.54 22.56 2.21
C GLY A 279 6.16 22.68 0.74
N GLY A 280 5.00 23.26 0.45
CA GLY A 280 4.59 23.56 -0.93
C GLY A 280 5.56 24.51 -1.66
N VAL A 281 6.00 25.56 -0.98
CA VAL A 281 7.00 26.50 -1.53
C VAL A 281 8.33 25.80 -1.78
N ILE A 282 8.83 24.99 -0.84
CA ILE A 282 10.10 24.25 -0.99
C ILE A 282 10.04 23.33 -2.22
N ILE A 283 8.94 22.59 -2.42
CA ILE A 283 8.79 21.68 -3.56
C ILE A 283 8.81 22.45 -4.89
N ILE A 284 8.12 23.60 -4.97
CA ILE A 284 8.12 24.46 -6.16
C ILE A 284 9.53 24.96 -6.44
N LEU A 285 10.23 25.49 -5.44
CA LEU A 285 11.60 26.00 -5.58
C LEU A 285 12.57 24.91 -6.05
N LEU A 286 12.46 23.69 -5.50
CA LEU A 286 13.28 22.55 -5.92
C LEU A 286 12.97 22.14 -7.37
N SER A 287 11.71 22.09 -7.77
CA SER A 287 11.33 21.77 -9.15
C SER A 287 11.86 22.81 -10.13
N LEU A 288 11.77 24.10 -9.81
CA LEU A 288 12.32 25.19 -10.61
C LEU A 288 13.85 25.15 -10.68
N LEU A 289 14.53 24.85 -9.57
CA LEU A 289 15.99 24.73 -9.50
C LEU A 289 16.50 23.59 -10.37
N LEU A 290 15.82 22.45 -10.32
CA LEU A 290 16.16 21.25 -11.11
C LEU A 290 15.66 21.34 -12.56
N ARG A 291 14.79 22.31 -12.86
CA ARG A 291 14.18 22.52 -14.19
C ARG A 291 13.49 21.26 -14.72
N THR A 292 12.84 20.51 -13.84
CA THR A 292 12.11 19.28 -14.19
C THR A 292 10.87 19.10 -13.31
N ASP A 293 9.86 18.45 -13.86
CA ASP A 293 8.64 18.04 -13.19
C ASP A 293 8.56 16.50 -12.97
N ASP A 294 9.60 15.76 -13.34
CA ASP A 294 9.69 14.30 -13.27
C ASP A 294 9.44 13.74 -11.86
N TYR A 295 9.75 14.52 -10.81
CA TYR A 295 9.62 14.10 -9.41
C TYR A 295 8.27 14.50 -8.78
N LEU A 296 7.44 15.25 -9.51
CA LEU A 296 6.10 15.66 -9.08
C LEU A 296 5.07 14.54 -9.29
N GLY A 297 4.06 14.49 -8.40
CA GLY A 297 3.00 13.48 -8.47
C GLY A 297 3.50 12.04 -8.29
N PRO A 298 2.78 11.03 -8.81
CA PRO A 298 3.15 9.62 -8.69
C PRO A 298 4.43 9.25 -9.45
N GLY A 299 4.61 9.77 -10.67
CA GLY A 299 5.78 9.53 -11.52
C GLY A 299 5.75 8.18 -12.26
N MET A 300 4.57 7.69 -12.65
CA MET A 300 4.43 6.42 -13.38
C MET A 300 5.14 6.43 -14.73
N ASN A 301 5.12 7.55 -15.45
CA ASN A 301 5.83 7.75 -16.68
C ASN A 301 7.35 7.55 -16.55
N ILE A 302 7.94 7.89 -15.41
CA ILE A 302 9.36 7.70 -15.15
C ILE A 302 9.67 6.24 -14.81
N ILE A 303 8.75 5.56 -14.13
CA ILE A 303 8.85 4.10 -13.92
C ILE A 303 8.87 3.38 -15.26
N GLU A 304 7.96 3.74 -16.17
CA GLU A 304 7.90 3.17 -17.51
C GLU A 304 9.20 3.44 -18.30
N ARG A 305 9.71 4.67 -18.29
CA ARG A 305 11.01 5.01 -18.91
C ARG A 305 12.16 4.19 -18.32
N ALA A 306 12.19 3.99 -16.99
CA ALA A 306 13.20 3.17 -16.34
C ALA A 306 13.14 1.70 -16.78
N LEU A 307 11.96 1.15 -17.00
CA LEU A 307 11.79 -0.20 -17.58
C LEU A 307 12.30 -0.29 -19.03
N HIS A 308 12.34 0.83 -19.75
CA HIS A 308 12.93 0.90 -21.10
C HIS A 308 14.42 1.27 -21.12
N GLY A 309 15.06 1.39 -19.95
CA GLY A 309 16.50 1.66 -19.84
C GLY A 309 16.87 3.12 -19.75
N GLU A 310 15.92 4.02 -19.54
CA GLU A 310 16.13 5.46 -19.46
C GLU A 310 15.94 5.94 -18.02
N THR A 311 17.00 6.46 -17.40
CA THR A 311 16.93 7.08 -16.06
C THR A 311 17.99 8.15 -15.87
N ALA A 312 17.69 9.15 -15.06
CA ALA A 312 18.69 10.07 -14.53
C ALA A 312 19.42 9.44 -13.35
N ALA A 313 20.72 9.64 -13.23
CA ALA A 313 21.58 8.98 -12.23
C ALA A 313 21.09 9.16 -10.78
N PHE A 314 20.52 10.32 -10.44
CA PHE A 314 20.06 10.65 -9.10
C PHE A 314 18.52 10.61 -8.94
N ALA A 315 17.81 10.09 -9.95
CA ALA A 315 16.34 10.09 -9.94
C ALA A 315 15.75 9.45 -8.68
N PHE A 316 16.31 8.32 -8.24
CA PHE A 316 15.86 7.61 -7.04
C PHE A 316 16.00 8.45 -5.75
N LEU A 317 17.13 9.20 -5.60
CA LEU A 317 17.36 10.06 -4.44
C LEU A 317 16.45 11.27 -4.44
N LEU A 318 16.27 11.90 -5.59
CA LEU A 318 15.40 13.07 -5.74
C LEU A 318 13.94 12.67 -5.47
N LYS A 319 13.49 11.51 -5.94
CA LYS A 319 12.14 11.03 -5.62
C LYS A 319 11.93 10.81 -4.13
N ILE A 320 12.89 10.19 -3.44
CA ILE A 320 12.85 10.03 -1.97
C ILE A 320 12.70 11.41 -1.30
N LEU A 321 13.54 12.38 -1.69
CA LEU A 321 13.53 13.73 -1.12
C LEU A 321 12.19 14.44 -1.34
N PHE A 322 11.70 14.50 -2.60
CA PHE A 322 10.44 15.17 -2.94
C PHE A 322 9.24 14.56 -2.22
N THR A 323 9.21 13.23 -2.12
CA THR A 323 8.13 12.52 -1.40
C THR A 323 8.18 12.81 0.09
N ALA A 324 9.37 12.74 0.69
CA ALA A 324 9.54 13.02 2.12
C ALA A 324 9.18 14.47 2.47
N LEU A 325 9.58 15.43 1.62
CA LEU A 325 9.19 16.83 1.78
C LEU A 325 7.68 17.03 1.64
N THR A 326 7.04 16.35 0.68
CA THR A 326 5.59 16.47 0.47
C THR A 326 4.81 15.91 1.66
N ILE A 327 5.05 14.65 2.01
CA ILE A 327 4.29 13.97 3.07
C ILE A 327 4.64 14.54 4.45
N GLY A 328 5.92 14.85 4.70
CA GLY A 328 6.38 15.48 5.94
C GLY A 328 5.75 16.84 6.20
N ALA A 329 5.47 17.60 5.14
CA ALA A 329 4.77 18.89 5.23
C ALA A 329 3.27 18.74 5.59
N GLY A 330 2.70 17.54 5.48
CA GLY A 330 1.30 17.27 5.84
C GLY A 330 0.36 17.08 4.64
N PHE A 331 0.87 17.10 3.42
CA PHE A 331 0.11 16.70 2.25
C PHE A 331 -0.30 15.23 2.34
N LYS A 332 -1.35 14.87 1.64
CA LYS A 332 -1.97 13.53 1.72
C LYS A 332 -1.73 12.75 0.44
N GLY A 333 -1.44 11.45 0.61
CA GLY A 333 -1.17 10.50 -0.46
C GLY A 333 -0.48 9.26 0.09
N GLY A 334 0.12 8.44 -0.78
CA GLY A 334 0.83 7.22 -0.40
C GLY A 334 2.32 7.28 -0.70
N GLU A 335 3.06 6.39 -0.06
CA GLU A 335 4.52 6.25 -0.20
C GLU A 335 4.93 5.06 -1.09
N ILE A 336 4.00 4.13 -1.42
CA ILE A 336 4.33 2.89 -2.13
C ILE A 336 4.72 3.18 -3.60
N VAL A 337 3.94 3.94 -4.39
CA VAL A 337 4.34 4.28 -5.76
C VAL A 337 5.66 5.06 -5.80
N PRO A 338 5.92 6.03 -4.93
CA PRO A 338 7.26 6.61 -4.79
C PRO A 338 8.37 5.59 -4.50
N SER A 339 8.09 4.52 -3.72
CA SER A 339 9.06 3.44 -3.51
C SER A 339 9.27 2.59 -4.77
N PHE A 340 8.22 2.35 -5.56
CA PHE A 340 8.32 1.73 -6.89
C PHE A 340 9.19 2.55 -7.84
N PHE A 341 8.95 3.85 -7.91
CA PHE A 341 9.77 4.78 -8.68
C PHE A 341 11.23 4.71 -8.26
N THR A 342 11.50 4.78 -6.96
CA THR A 342 12.85 4.71 -6.39
C THR A 342 13.52 3.41 -6.77
N GLY A 343 12.84 2.27 -6.63
CA GLY A 343 13.37 0.96 -6.97
C GLY A 343 13.59 0.78 -8.47
N ALA A 344 12.64 1.19 -9.31
CA ALA A 344 12.75 1.08 -10.78
C ALA A 344 13.93 1.92 -11.32
N THR A 345 14.03 3.19 -10.91
CA THR A 345 15.11 4.07 -11.38
C THR A 345 16.48 3.64 -10.84
N PHE A 346 16.55 3.15 -9.60
CA PHE A 346 17.79 2.59 -9.06
C PHE A 346 18.20 1.30 -9.78
N GLY A 347 17.25 0.39 -10.03
CA GLY A 347 17.49 -0.85 -10.79
C GLY A 347 17.94 -0.58 -12.23
N CYS A 348 17.33 0.41 -12.90
CA CYS A 348 17.77 0.88 -14.23
C CYS A 348 19.20 1.45 -14.20
N LEU A 349 19.53 2.29 -13.23
CA LEU A 349 20.88 2.81 -13.05
C LEU A 349 21.89 1.66 -12.85
N PHE A 350 21.57 0.68 -12.02
CA PHE A 350 22.40 -0.50 -11.83
C PHE A 350 22.62 -1.28 -13.13
N ALA A 351 21.56 -1.43 -13.94
CA ALA A 351 21.67 -2.09 -15.25
C ALA A 351 22.62 -1.37 -16.20
N ILE A 352 22.53 -0.03 -16.27
CA ILE A 352 23.42 0.81 -17.08
C ILE A 352 24.88 0.62 -16.63
N LEU A 353 25.15 0.62 -15.32
CA LEU A 353 26.50 0.50 -14.77
C LEU A 353 27.10 -0.89 -14.93
N THR A 354 26.27 -1.93 -14.95
CA THR A 354 26.70 -3.33 -15.03
C THR A 354 26.48 -3.99 -16.39
N SER A 355 25.99 -3.23 -17.37
CA SER A 355 25.59 -3.73 -18.71
C SER A 355 24.63 -4.93 -18.61
N ALA A 356 23.68 -4.86 -17.65
CA ALA A 356 22.65 -5.88 -17.46
C ALA A 356 21.35 -5.49 -18.19
N SER A 357 20.35 -6.38 -18.21
CA SER A 357 19.01 -6.08 -18.77
C SER A 357 18.31 -5.02 -17.95
N ALA A 358 18.08 -3.84 -18.53
CA ALA A 358 17.43 -2.73 -17.85
C ALA A 358 15.97 -3.05 -17.45
N PRO A 359 15.11 -3.64 -18.30
CA PRO A 359 13.76 -4.03 -17.91
C PRO A 359 13.74 -4.93 -16.66
N LEU A 360 14.59 -5.98 -16.67
CA LEU A 360 14.65 -6.92 -15.57
C LEU A 360 15.20 -6.27 -14.27
N CYS A 361 16.29 -5.51 -14.37
CA CYS A 361 16.87 -4.85 -13.19
C CYS A 361 15.94 -3.77 -12.61
N ALA A 362 15.23 -3.02 -13.44
CA ALA A 362 14.26 -2.03 -13.00
C ALA A 362 13.06 -2.70 -12.30
N ALA A 363 12.53 -3.80 -12.85
CA ALA A 363 11.46 -4.57 -12.23
C ALA A 363 11.89 -5.18 -10.88
N ILE A 364 13.09 -5.78 -10.82
CA ILE A 364 13.68 -6.32 -9.59
C ILE A 364 13.88 -5.21 -8.56
N GLY A 365 14.44 -4.07 -8.97
CA GLY A 365 14.62 -2.91 -8.09
C GLY A 365 13.30 -2.44 -7.50
N MET A 366 12.26 -2.32 -8.33
CA MET A 366 10.92 -1.91 -7.93
C MET A 366 10.35 -2.79 -6.82
N VAL A 367 10.32 -4.12 -7.01
CA VAL A 367 9.73 -5.04 -6.03
C VAL A 367 10.61 -5.23 -4.80
N SER A 368 11.94 -5.13 -4.94
CA SER A 368 12.89 -5.24 -3.83
C SER A 368 12.80 -4.04 -2.89
N VAL A 369 12.76 -2.81 -3.42
CA VAL A 369 12.60 -1.61 -2.59
C VAL A 369 11.23 -1.61 -1.94
N PHE A 370 10.16 -1.94 -2.67
CA PHE A 370 8.81 -2.08 -2.09
C PHE A 370 8.79 -3.08 -0.93
N CYS A 371 9.36 -4.27 -1.13
CA CYS A 371 9.46 -5.28 -0.08
C CYS A 371 10.21 -4.75 1.14
N GLY A 372 11.35 -4.08 0.92
CA GLY A 372 12.20 -3.56 2.00
C GLY A 372 11.53 -2.46 2.82
N VAL A 373 10.71 -1.60 2.21
CA VAL A 373 10.03 -0.49 2.91
C VAL A 373 8.71 -0.91 3.57
N THR A 374 8.00 -1.92 3.01
CA THR A 374 6.70 -2.37 3.53
C THR A 374 6.78 -3.63 4.38
N ASN A 375 7.87 -4.39 4.27
CA ASN A 375 8.06 -5.71 4.88
C ASN A 375 7.00 -6.76 4.47
N CYS A 376 6.50 -6.67 3.22
CA CYS A 376 5.48 -7.54 2.66
C CYS A 376 6.06 -8.41 1.51
N PRO A 377 6.83 -9.48 1.81
CA PRO A 377 7.50 -10.28 0.79
C PRO A 377 6.54 -11.07 -0.11
N ILE A 378 5.45 -11.63 0.42
CA ILE A 378 4.47 -12.37 -0.40
C ILE A 378 3.74 -11.41 -1.33
N THR A 379 3.33 -10.27 -0.82
CA THR A 379 2.72 -9.22 -1.64
C THR A 379 3.66 -8.73 -2.75
N ALA A 380 4.94 -8.51 -2.43
CA ALA A 380 5.94 -8.08 -3.41
C ALA A 380 6.12 -9.11 -4.54
N LEU A 381 6.13 -10.40 -4.20
CA LEU A 381 6.21 -11.49 -5.18
C LEU A 381 4.97 -11.53 -6.07
N LEU A 382 3.78 -11.40 -5.50
CA LEU A 382 2.53 -11.38 -6.27
C LEU A 382 2.42 -10.13 -7.16
N ILE A 383 2.85 -8.97 -6.68
CA ILE A 383 2.95 -7.75 -7.50
C ILE A 383 3.87 -8.00 -8.71
N SER A 384 5.02 -8.67 -8.51
CA SER A 384 5.93 -8.95 -9.61
C SER A 384 5.30 -9.82 -10.69
N PHE A 385 4.49 -10.81 -10.30
CA PHE A 385 3.80 -11.70 -11.24
C PHE A 385 2.66 -10.97 -11.98
N GLU A 386 1.89 -10.16 -11.29
CA GLU A 386 0.75 -9.46 -11.88
C GLU A 386 1.18 -8.28 -12.78
N LEU A 387 2.30 -7.61 -12.50
CA LEU A 387 2.79 -6.50 -13.31
C LEU A 387 3.76 -6.91 -14.41
N PHE A 388 4.65 -7.87 -14.13
CA PHE A 388 5.76 -8.19 -15.03
C PHE A 388 5.67 -9.60 -15.64
N GLY A 389 4.75 -10.45 -15.15
CA GLY A 389 4.63 -11.84 -15.58
C GLY A 389 5.50 -12.81 -14.79
N PHE A 390 5.37 -14.11 -15.14
CA PHE A 390 6.01 -15.22 -14.42
C PHE A 390 7.41 -15.59 -14.95
N ASP A 391 7.82 -15.08 -16.11
CA ASP A 391 9.01 -15.53 -16.82
C ASP A 391 10.31 -15.42 -16.01
N HIS A 392 10.37 -14.43 -15.11
CA HIS A 392 11.52 -14.16 -14.25
C HIS A 392 11.25 -14.44 -12.76
N ALA A 393 10.28 -15.31 -12.43
CA ALA A 393 9.83 -15.61 -11.07
C ALA A 393 10.98 -15.93 -10.10
N TYR A 394 11.97 -16.71 -10.53
CA TYR A 394 13.12 -17.07 -9.70
C TYR A 394 13.97 -15.87 -9.29
N TYR A 395 14.18 -14.92 -10.22
CA TYR A 395 14.92 -13.70 -9.93
C TYR A 395 14.18 -12.79 -8.97
N TYR A 396 12.86 -12.65 -9.12
CA TYR A 396 12.02 -11.91 -8.15
C TYR A 396 12.08 -12.54 -6.77
N LEU A 397 11.96 -13.88 -6.69
CA LEU A 397 12.00 -14.60 -5.41
C LEU A 397 13.34 -14.38 -4.69
N ILE A 398 14.48 -14.53 -5.39
CA ILE A 398 15.82 -14.29 -4.83
C ILE A 398 15.92 -12.84 -4.33
N ALA A 399 15.57 -11.88 -5.15
CA ALA A 399 15.72 -10.48 -4.85
C ALA A 399 14.86 -10.04 -3.66
N ILE A 400 13.61 -10.48 -3.61
CA ILE A 400 12.67 -10.18 -2.53
C ILE A 400 13.17 -10.80 -1.22
N ALA A 401 13.62 -12.07 -1.23
CA ALA A 401 14.13 -12.73 -0.03
C ALA A 401 15.36 -12.01 0.55
N VAL A 402 16.31 -11.60 -0.30
CA VAL A 402 17.52 -10.88 0.11
C VAL A 402 17.14 -9.49 0.65
N SER A 403 16.30 -8.74 -0.08
CA SER A 403 15.89 -7.39 0.34
C SER A 403 15.09 -7.43 1.63
N TYR A 404 14.16 -8.38 1.80
CA TYR A 404 13.37 -8.56 3.02
C TYR A 404 14.26 -8.77 4.24
N MET A 405 15.24 -9.65 4.13
CA MET A 405 16.14 -9.95 5.24
C MET A 405 17.02 -8.74 5.57
N LEU A 406 17.67 -8.14 4.56
CA LEU A 406 18.68 -7.10 4.76
C LEU A 406 18.12 -5.71 5.05
N SER A 407 16.83 -5.45 4.74
CA SER A 407 16.16 -4.21 5.17
C SER A 407 15.97 -4.13 6.69
N GLY A 408 16.23 -5.20 7.42
CA GLY A 408 16.13 -5.22 8.87
C GLY A 408 14.71 -4.92 9.36
N TYR A 409 14.61 -4.10 10.38
CA TYR A 409 13.34 -3.76 11.01
C TYR A 409 12.81 -2.37 10.63
N TYR A 410 13.42 -1.75 9.61
CA TYR A 410 12.94 -0.49 9.07
C TYR A 410 11.61 -0.67 8.33
N SER A 411 10.70 0.28 8.49
CA SER A 411 9.38 0.28 7.88
C SER A 411 8.92 1.70 7.57
N LEU A 412 8.09 1.85 6.54
CA LEU A 412 7.33 3.09 6.30
C LEU A 412 6.28 3.35 7.39
N TYR A 413 5.81 2.29 8.03
CA TYR A 413 4.67 2.34 8.94
C TYR A 413 5.11 2.06 10.37
N HIS A 414 5.06 3.07 11.24
CA HIS A 414 5.33 2.92 12.67
C HIS A 414 4.33 2.01 13.40
N ALA A 415 3.12 1.90 12.86
CA ALA A 415 2.08 1.05 13.43
C ALA A 415 2.29 -0.45 13.12
N GLN A 416 3.15 -0.79 12.17
CA GLN A 416 3.45 -2.16 11.82
C GLN A 416 4.18 -2.87 12.97
N THR A 417 3.71 -4.06 13.32
CA THR A 417 4.29 -4.84 14.43
C THR A 417 5.13 -5.98 13.86
N ILE A 418 6.37 -6.06 14.31
CA ILE A 418 7.29 -7.15 13.98
C ILE A 418 7.17 -8.20 15.09
N VAL A 419 6.52 -9.32 14.77
CA VAL A 419 6.19 -10.35 15.74
C VAL A 419 7.33 -11.35 15.87
N TYR A 420 7.86 -11.83 14.75
CA TYR A 420 9.00 -12.72 14.72
C TYR A 420 10.21 -12.05 14.06
N SER A 421 11.41 -12.41 14.53
CA SER A 421 12.65 -11.92 13.96
C SER A 421 12.79 -12.35 12.49
N LYS A 422 13.37 -11.48 11.67
CA LYS A 422 13.76 -11.81 10.29
C LYS A 422 15.05 -12.63 10.19
N PHE A 423 15.83 -12.68 11.28
CA PHE A 423 17.17 -13.25 11.30
C PHE A 423 17.25 -14.56 12.10
N GLU A 424 16.41 -14.70 13.11
CA GLU A 424 16.43 -15.80 14.06
C GLU A 424 15.02 -16.30 14.34
N ASN A 425 14.87 -17.55 14.71
CA ASN A 425 13.58 -18.10 15.14
C ASN A 425 13.26 -17.65 16.57
N SER A 426 13.00 -16.34 16.74
CA SER A 426 12.72 -15.72 18.02
C SER A 426 11.53 -14.77 17.95
N TYR A 427 10.75 -14.74 19.02
CA TYR A 427 9.64 -13.80 19.19
C TYR A 427 10.19 -12.45 19.64
N VAL A 428 9.94 -11.39 18.88
CA VAL A 428 10.51 -10.06 19.12
C VAL A 428 9.45 -9.05 19.58
N ASN A 429 8.26 -9.06 18.99
CA ASN A 429 7.12 -8.20 19.28
C ASN A 429 7.46 -6.71 19.45
N ARG A 430 8.06 -6.11 18.42
CA ARG A 430 8.42 -4.68 18.41
C ARG A 430 7.78 -3.96 17.24
N ARG A 431 7.72 -2.63 17.30
CA ARG A 431 7.24 -1.79 16.19
C ARG A 431 8.34 -1.59 15.14
N GLY A 432 7.93 -1.30 13.90
CA GLY A 432 8.83 -0.89 12.82
C GLY A 432 9.58 0.41 13.17
N GLU A 433 10.86 0.49 12.78
CA GLU A 433 11.74 1.65 12.98
C GLU A 433 11.65 2.64 11.82
#